data_e574316e26b0e3f1e6b098321f7be9a8
#
_entry.id   e574316e26b0e3f1e6b098321f7be9a8
#
_cell.length_a   1.000
_cell.length_b   1.000
_cell.length_c   1.000
_cell.angle_alpha   90.00
_cell.angle_beta   90.00
_cell.angle_gamma   90.00
#
_symmetry.space_group_name_H-M   'P 1'
#
loop_
_entity.id
_entity.type
_entity.pdbx_description
1 polymer ?
#
loop_
_entity_poly.entity_id
_entity_poly.type
_entity_poly.pdbx_seq_one_letter_code
_entity_poly.pdbx_strand_id
1 'polypeptide(L)'
;MDIEIPISRLSEAERLEASLPIGPAAPATARAALTRWLGGRVPREVLEDARLLASELVSNSLGHAELSPGSTLGIAVQLRRGDLRVEVRDPGSAGSVAPRPPDHVNGGGFGLHLVELLSTRWGVSRAGGTRVWFEMDAVAATD
;
A
#
# COMPACT_ATOMS: atom_id res chain seq x y z
N MET A 1 10.12 -28.10 -16.91
CA MET A 1 9.94 -27.81 -16.43
C MET A 1 10.09 -26.89 -15.80
N ASP A 2 10.14 -26.29 -15.90
CA ASP A 2 10.27 -25.49 -15.32
C ASP A 2 10.48 -25.29 -14.18
N ILE A 3 10.86 -25.72 -13.97
CA ILE A 3 10.93 -25.99 -12.80
C ILE A 3 11.86 -25.28 -11.99
N GLU A 4 12.95 -25.11 -12.29
CA GLU A 4 13.91 -24.47 -11.57
C GLU A 4 13.66 -23.06 -11.43
N ILE A 5 13.16 -22.51 -12.38
CA ILE A 5 12.79 -21.18 -12.30
C ILE A 5 11.89 -20.91 -11.18
N PRO A 6 11.00 -21.80 -10.86
CA PRO A 6 10.17 -21.59 -9.73
C PRO A 6 10.91 -21.38 -8.45
N ILE A 7 12.01 -21.99 -8.23
CA ILE A 7 12.72 -21.80 -7.01
C ILE A 7 13.17 -20.38 -6.88
N SER A 8 13.70 -19.85 -7.93
CA SER A 8 14.11 -18.49 -7.93
C SER A 8 12.95 -17.58 -7.69
N ARG A 9 11.84 -17.86 -8.32
CA ARG A 9 10.70 -17.02 -8.15
C ARG A 9 10.14 -17.12 -6.77
N LEU A 10 10.23 -18.28 -6.16
CA LEU A 10 9.74 -18.40 -4.81
C LEU A 10 10.54 -17.59 -3.85
N SER A 11 11.81 -17.40 -4.12
CA SER A 11 12.57 -16.60 -3.20
C SER A 11 12.47 -15.13 -3.52
N GLU A 12 11.98 -14.80 -4.69
CA GLU A 12 11.77 -13.43 -5.03
C GLU A 12 10.38 -13.02 -4.67
N ALA A 13 10.22 -11.76 -4.41
CA ALA A 13 8.90 -11.26 -4.09
C ALA A 13 8.04 -11.28 -5.32
N GLU A 14 6.81 -11.70 -5.17
CA GLU A 14 5.81 -11.45 -6.18
C GLU A 14 5.40 -10.01 -6.05
N ARG A 15 5.43 -9.28 -7.14
CA ARG A 15 5.10 -7.87 -7.11
C ARG A 15 4.03 -7.59 -8.14
N LEU A 16 2.97 -6.96 -7.70
CA LEU A 16 1.87 -6.56 -8.56
C LEU A 16 1.69 -5.08 -8.41
N GLU A 17 1.37 -4.42 -9.51
CA GLU A 17 1.22 -2.98 -9.50
C GLU A 17 0.00 -2.60 -10.30
N ALA A 18 -0.60 -1.49 -9.93
CA ALA A 18 -1.71 -0.92 -10.66
C ALA A 18 -1.68 0.59 -10.53
N SER A 19 -2.32 1.24 -11.47
CA SER A 19 -2.54 2.69 -11.40
C SER A 19 -3.98 2.93 -11.06
N LEU A 20 -4.19 3.83 -10.12
CA LEU A 20 -5.53 4.17 -9.67
C LEU A 20 -5.88 5.55 -10.16
N PRO A 21 -6.96 5.69 -10.92
CA PRO A 21 -7.39 7.03 -11.31
C PRO A 21 -7.70 7.84 -10.05
N ILE A 22 -7.31 9.09 -10.08
CA ILE A 22 -7.54 9.96 -8.95
C ILE A 22 -9.03 10.29 -8.88
N GLY A 23 -9.58 10.18 -7.71
CA GLY A 23 -10.98 10.50 -7.51
C GLY A 23 -11.51 9.81 -6.27
N PRO A 24 -12.76 10.06 -5.93
CA PRO A 24 -13.32 9.52 -4.69
C PRO A 24 -13.41 8.01 -4.68
N ALA A 25 -13.36 7.37 -5.84
CA ALA A 25 -13.42 5.92 -5.88
C ALA A 25 -12.08 5.25 -5.67
N ALA A 26 -10.99 6.00 -5.66
CA ALA A 26 -9.67 5.39 -5.59
C ALA A 26 -9.46 4.50 -4.37
N PRO A 27 -9.89 4.90 -3.16
CA PRO A 27 -9.70 4.00 -2.03
C PRO A 27 -10.42 2.66 -2.22
N ALA A 28 -11.64 2.69 -2.74
CA ALA A 28 -12.37 1.45 -2.96
C ALA A 28 -11.73 0.62 -4.06
N THR A 29 -11.20 1.27 -5.08
CA THR A 29 -10.51 0.55 -6.15
C THR A 29 -9.25 -0.13 -5.58
N ALA A 30 -8.56 0.54 -4.69
CA ALA A 30 -7.39 -0.06 -4.05
C ALA A 30 -7.78 -1.30 -3.26
N ARG A 31 -8.87 -1.21 -2.50
CA ARG A 31 -9.31 -2.37 -1.72
C ARG A 31 -9.68 -3.53 -2.62
N ALA A 32 -10.34 -3.24 -3.73
CA ALA A 32 -10.70 -4.29 -4.66
C ALA A 32 -9.47 -4.95 -5.27
N ALA A 33 -8.47 -4.16 -5.59
CA ALA A 33 -7.24 -4.71 -6.14
C ALA A 33 -6.57 -5.63 -5.13
N LEU A 34 -6.51 -5.23 -3.88
CA LEU A 34 -5.90 -6.08 -2.86
C LEU A 34 -6.66 -7.37 -2.69
N THR A 35 -7.98 -7.31 -2.73
CA THR A 35 -8.77 -8.53 -2.63
C THR A 35 -8.45 -9.47 -3.78
N ARG A 36 -8.35 -8.91 -4.99
CA ARG A 36 -8.06 -9.74 -6.15
C ARG A 36 -6.67 -10.36 -6.05
N TRP A 37 -5.69 -9.58 -5.62
CA TRP A 37 -4.32 -10.06 -5.62
C TRP A 37 -4.01 -10.97 -4.44
N LEU A 38 -4.60 -10.70 -3.30
CA LEU A 38 -4.22 -11.37 -2.07
C LEU A 38 -5.22 -12.38 -1.56
N GLY A 39 -6.42 -12.36 -2.10
CA GLY A 39 -7.44 -13.29 -1.64
C GLY A 39 -6.98 -14.71 -1.83
N GLY A 40 -7.01 -15.50 -0.77
CA GLY A 40 -6.53 -16.86 -0.81
C GLY A 40 -5.03 -17.01 -0.66
N ARG A 41 -4.30 -15.91 -0.61
CA ARG A 41 -2.83 -15.98 -0.51
C ARG A 41 -2.33 -15.55 0.85
N VAL A 42 -3.13 -14.82 1.59
CA VAL A 42 -2.76 -14.39 2.93
C VAL A 42 -3.94 -14.70 3.83
N PRO A 43 -3.73 -14.76 5.14
CA PRO A 43 -4.84 -14.94 6.06
C PRO A 43 -5.87 -13.83 5.91
N ARG A 44 -7.12 -14.19 6.15
CA ARG A 44 -8.19 -13.25 5.97
C ARG A 44 -7.99 -11.98 6.78
N GLU A 45 -7.53 -12.13 8.01
CA GLU A 45 -7.34 -10.97 8.86
C GLU A 45 -6.29 -10.04 8.29
N VAL A 46 -5.25 -10.61 7.72
CA VAL A 46 -4.21 -9.80 7.10
C VAL A 46 -4.77 -9.06 5.90
N LEU A 47 -5.57 -9.74 5.11
CA LEU A 47 -6.18 -9.09 3.96
C LEU A 47 -7.06 -7.92 4.38
N GLU A 48 -7.86 -8.13 5.41
CA GLU A 48 -8.74 -7.07 5.86
C GLU A 48 -7.97 -5.88 6.38
N ASP A 49 -6.94 -6.13 7.17
CA ASP A 49 -6.11 -5.04 7.66
C ASP A 49 -5.40 -4.33 6.53
N ALA A 50 -4.87 -5.10 5.58
CA ALA A 50 -4.18 -4.48 4.46
C ALA A 50 -5.11 -3.63 3.62
N ARG A 51 -6.33 -4.07 3.43
CA ARG A 51 -7.31 -3.27 2.70
C ARG A 51 -7.59 -1.96 3.41
N LEU A 52 -7.77 -2.04 4.72
CA LEU A 52 -8.01 -0.84 5.49
C LEU A 52 -6.82 0.11 5.38
N LEU A 53 -5.63 -0.39 5.61
CA LEU A 53 -4.46 0.47 5.58
C LEU A 53 -4.21 1.05 4.20
N ALA A 54 -4.39 0.23 3.17
CA ALA A 54 -4.17 0.73 1.81
C ALA A 54 -5.14 1.84 1.48
N SER A 55 -6.40 1.70 1.87
CA SER A 55 -7.36 2.73 1.57
C SER A 55 -7.05 4.01 2.35
N GLU A 56 -6.49 3.88 3.55
CA GLU A 56 -6.08 5.06 4.29
C GLU A 56 -4.91 5.75 3.62
N LEU A 57 -3.96 4.99 3.13
CA LEU A 57 -2.83 5.59 2.43
C LEU A 57 -3.28 6.30 1.15
N VAL A 58 -4.20 5.69 0.43
CA VAL A 58 -4.72 6.29 -0.78
C VAL A 58 -5.47 7.58 -0.44
N SER A 59 -6.29 7.54 0.60
CA SER A 59 -7.01 8.74 1.01
C SER A 59 -6.06 9.85 1.41
N ASN A 60 -5.02 9.50 2.13
CA ASN A 60 -4.03 10.49 2.52
C ASN A 60 -3.35 11.09 1.31
N SER A 61 -2.99 10.28 0.34
CA SER A 61 -2.37 10.79 -0.87
C SER A 61 -3.29 11.74 -1.60
N LEU A 62 -4.56 11.39 -1.69
CA LEU A 62 -5.53 12.26 -2.36
C LEU A 62 -5.69 13.58 -1.63
N GLY A 63 -5.57 13.55 -0.32
CA GLY A 63 -5.78 14.76 0.46
C GLY A 63 -4.59 15.66 0.54
N HIS A 64 -3.39 15.12 0.34
CA HIS A 64 -2.18 15.89 0.56
C HIS A 64 -1.43 16.24 -0.71
N ALA A 65 -1.56 15.46 -1.74
CA ALA A 65 -0.83 15.72 -2.96
C ALA A 65 -1.61 16.67 -3.82
N GLU A 66 -0.90 17.57 -4.47
CA GLU A 66 -1.54 18.39 -5.47
C GLU A 66 -1.51 17.61 -6.74
N LEU A 67 -2.60 17.00 -7.06
CA LEU A 67 -2.64 16.11 -8.19
C LEU A 67 -3.36 16.79 -9.34
N SER A 68 -2.77 16.72 -10.50
CA SER A 68 -3.39 17.29 -11.69
C SER A 68 -4.50 16.38 -12.17
N PRO A 69 -5.49 16.95 -12.84
CA PRO A 69 -6.51 16.10 -13.46
C PRO A 69 -5.85 15.11 -14.39
N GLY A 70 -6.29 13.88 -14.34
CA GLY A 70 -5.72 12.84 -15.17
C GLY A 70 -4.53 12.15 -14.58
N SER A 71 -4.03 12.62 -13.46
CA SER A 71 -2.96 11.90 -12.77
C SER A 71 -3.47 10.61 -12.16
N THR A 72 -2.55 9.74 -11.81
CA THR A 72 -2.91 8.48 -11.16
C THR A 72 -2.04 8.29 -9.94
N LEU A 73 -2.52 7.47 -9.04
CA LEU A 73 -1.71 6.98 -7.94
C LEU A 73 -1.28 5.56 -8.29
N GLY A 74 -0.07 5.22 -7.91
CA GLY A 74 0.38 3.85 -8.07
C GLY A 74 0.16 3.08 -6.79
N ILE A 75 -0.26 1.85 -6.91
CA ILE A 75 -0.29 0.96 -5.77
C ILE A 75 0.48 -0.29 -6.14
N ALA A 76 1.33 -0.75 -5.25
CA ALA A 76 2.13 -1.94 -5.47
C ALA A 76 2.02 -2.83 -4.26
N VAL A 77 1.99 -4.12 -4.52
CA VAL A 77 1.92 -5.13 -3.48
C VAL A 77 3.04 -6.10 -3.72
N GLN A 78 3.74 -6.44 -2.68
CA GLN A 78 4.83 -7.38 -2.77
C GLN A 78 4.64 -8.42 -1.68
N LEU A 79 4.64 -9.68 -2.06
CA LEU A 79 4.46 -10.76 -1.12
C LEU A 79 5.70 -11.63 -1.18
N ARG A 80 6.38 -11.77 -0.05
CA ARG A 80 7.64 -12.48 0.00
C ARG A 80 7.71 -13.29 1.27
N ARG A 81 7.69 -14.61 1.14
CA ARG A 81 7.93 -15.48 2.27
C ARG A 81 7.20 -15.10 3.53
N GLY A 82 5.95 -14.80 3.40
CA GLY A 82 5.16 -14.48 4.57
C GLY A 82 5.19 -13.03 4.98
N ASP A 83 5.88 -12.19 4.22
CA ASP A 83 5.85 -10.75 4.47
C ASP A 83 5.07 -10.08 3.36
N LEU A 84 4.17 -9.22 3.75
CA LEU A 84 3.38 -8.46 2.80
C LEU A 84 3.81 -7.01 2.87
N ARG A 85 4.10 -6.42 1.73
CA ARG A 85 4.41 -5.00 1.66
C ARG A 85 3.46 -4.35 0.68
N VAL A 86 2.87 -3.25 1.09
CA VAL A 86 1.98 -2.48 0.25
C VAL A 86 2.54 -1.07 0.18
N GLU A 87 2.55 -0.51 -1.01
CA GLU A 87 3.13 0.79 -1.23
C GLU A 87 2.17 1.60 -2.08
N VAL A 88 1.94 2.85 -1.70
CA VAL A 88 1.16 3.78 -2.48
C VAL A 88 2.10 4.90 -2.89
N ARG A 89 2.10 5.21 -4.17
CA ARG A 89 3.02 6.19 -4.73
C ARG A 89 2.24 7.26 -5.45
N ASP A 90 2.49 8.50 -5.13
CA ASP A 90 1.96 9.57 -5.94
C ASP A 90 3.10 10.17 -6.76
N PRO A 91 2.78 10.81 -7.87
CA PRO A 91 3.84 11.32 -8.74
C PRO A 91 4.60 12.47 -8.12
N GLY A 92 4.12 12.98 -7.01
CA GLY A 92 4.77 14.10 -6.40
C GLY A 92 4.32 15.36 -7.03
N SER A 93 4.12 16.35 -6.24
CA SER A 93 3.92 17.66 -6.76
C SER A 93 5.28 18.29 -6.83
N ALA A 94 5.38 19.34 -7.55
CA ALA A 94 6.62 20.01 -7.74
C ALA A 94 7.23 20.44 -6.44
N GLY A 95 6.49 20.68 -5.46
CA GLY A 95 7.09 21.05 -4.21
C GLY A 95 7.04 19.87 -3.32
N SER A 96 8.06 19.29 -2.98
CA SER A 96 8.08 18.15 -2.15
C SER A 96 7.20 18.32 -0.97
N VAL A 97 6.41 17.40 -0.76
CA VAL A 97 5.53 17.40 0.37
C VAL A 97 6.26 16.79 1.52
N ALA A 98 6.50 17.56 2.53
CA ALA A 98 7.05 17.00 3.73
C ALA A 98 6.00 16.12 4.35
N PRO A 99 6.36 15.00 4.94
CA PRO A 99 5.38 14.26 5.69
C PRO A 99 4.85 15.18 6.75
N ARG A 100 3.58 15.30 6.80
CA ARG A 100 3.00 16.13 7.80
C ARG A 100 2.91 15.35 9.07
N PRO A 101 3.09 15.99 10.17
CA PRO A 101 2.75 15.34 11.43
C PRO A 101 1.27 15.01 11.39
N PRO A 102 0.85 14.07 12.17
CA PRO A 102 -0.56 13.74 12.23
C PRO A 102 -1.39 14.98 12.50
N ASP A 103 -2.41 15.14 11.73
CA ASP A 103 -3.29 16.27 11.88
C ASP A 103 -4.64 15.75 12.33
N HIS A 104 -4.83 15.69 13.61
CA HIS A 104 -6.04 15.12 14.13
C HIS A 104 -7.26 15.97 13.83
N VAL A 105 -7.05 17.24 13.62
CA VAL A 105 -8.16 18.12 13.33
C VAL A 105 -8.79 17.76 12.00
N ASN A 106 -7.95 17.46 11.02
CA ASN A 106 -8.45 17.11 9.71
C ASN A 106 -8.56 15.62 9.50
N GLY A 107 -8.28 14.86 10.53
CA GLY A 107 -8.38 13.42 10.39
C GLY A 107 -7.24 12.80 9.62
N GLY A 108 -6.32 13.60 9.12
CA GLY A 108 -5.26 13.06 8.31
C GLY A 108 -4.27 12.22 9.06
N GLY A 109 -4.23 12.35 10.38
CA GLY A 109 -3.32 11.56 11.16
C GLY A 109 -3.84 10.19 11.52
N PHE A 110 -5.13 9.97 11.35
CA PHE A 110 -5.68 8.69 11.77
C PHE A 110 -5.20 7.56 10.90
N GLY A 111 -5.05 7.79 9.62
CA GLY A 111 -4.57 6.74 8.73
C GLY A 111 -3.19 6.27 9.11
N LEU A 112 -2.28 7.20 9.36
CA LEU A 112 -0.92 6.81 9.75
C LEU A 112 -0.91 6.19 11.12
N HIS A 113 -1.79 6.61 11.99
CA HIS A 113 -1.88 6.00 13.30
C HIS A 113 -2.28 4.53 13.18
N LEU A 114 -3.24 4.24 12.32
CA LEU A 114 -3.64 2.86 12.07
C LEU A 114 -2.51 2.07 11.45
N VAL A 115 -1.78 2.68 10.53
CA VAL A 115 -0.65 2.00 9.93
C VAL A 115 0.35 1.61 11.01
N GLU A 116 0.62 2.53 11.92
CA GLU A 116 1.54 2.24 12.99
C GLU A 116 1.04 1.11 13.87
N LEU A 117 -0.25 1.07 14.14
CA LEU A 117 -0.80 0.05 15.01
C LEU A 117 -0.85 -1.32 14.35
N LEU A 118 -1.15 -1.37 13.07
CA LEU A 118 -1.45 -2.65 12.44
C LEU A 118 -0.31 -3.20 11.59
N SER A 119 0.70 -2.40 11.29
CA SER A 119 1.81 -2.89 10.48
C SER A 119 2.99 -3.24 11.35
N THR A 120 3.88 -4.07 10.83
CA THR A 120 5.12 -4.36 11.53
C THR A 120 6.14 -3.28 11.27
N ARG A 121 6.09 -2.66 10.10
CA ARG A 121 6.97 -1.55 9.76
C ARG A 121 6.26 -0.69 8.73
N TRP A 122 6.61 0.56 8.67
CA TRP A 122 6.09 1.45 7.64
C TRP A 122 7.08 2.59 7.45
N GLY A 123 6.93 3.29 6.36
CA GLY A 123 7.81 4.40 6.10
C GLY A 123 7.34 5.25 4.95
N VAL A 124 8.08 6.32 4.73
CA VAL A 124 7.80 7.26 3.66
C VAL A 124 9.11 7.53 2.93
N SER A 125 9.06 7.54 1.62
CA SER A 125 10.20 7.83 0.80
C SER A 125 9.80 8.91 -0.20
N ARG A 126 10.72 9.80 -0.51
CA ARG A 126 10.40 10.92 -1.38
C ARG A 126 11.31 11.06 -2.57
N ALA A 127 11.80 9.98 -3.06
CA ALA A 127 12.63 10.02 -4.24
C ALA A 127 11.75 9.93 -5.47
N GLY A 128 11.60 11.05 -6.16
CA GLY A 128 10.82 11.03 -7.39
C GLY A 128 9.33 10.94 -7.17
N GLY A 129 8.84 11.62 -6.15
CA GLY A 129 7.46 11.53 -5.74
C GLY A 129 7.42 11.02 -4.33
N THR A 130 6.24 10.78 -3.83
CA THR A 130 6.10 10.31 -2.47
C THR A 130 5.62 8.89 -2.48
N ARG A 131 6.29 8.03 -1.73
CA ARG A 131 5.88 6.66 -1.53
C ARG A 131 5.65 6.45 -0.06
N VAL A 132 4.50 5.92 0.26
CA VAL A 132 4.21 5.52 1.63
C VAL A 132 3.97 4.03 1.60
N TRP A 133 4.59 3.30 2.50
CA TRP A 133 4.49 1.85 2.46
C TRP A 133 4.34 1.29 3.86
N PHE A 134 3.78 0.10 3.93
CA PHE A 134 3.75 -0.65 5.19
C PHE A 134 4.02 -2.11 4.91
N GLU A 135 4.47 -2.80 5.95
CA GLU A 135 4.71 -4.23 5.88
C GLU A 135 3.98 -4.92 7.00
N MET A 136 3.52 -6.10 6.72
CA MET A 136 2.77 -6.90 7.67
C MET A 136 3.24 -8.34 7.57
N ASP A 137 3.17 -9.02 8.72
CA ASP A 137 3.41 -10.44 8.75
C ASP A 137 2.18 -11.09 8.13
N ALA A 138 2.39 -11.87 7.11
CA ALA A 138 1.29 -12.49 6.38
C ALA A 138 1.30 -14.01 6.50
N VAL A 139 2.06 -14.54 7.42
CA VAL A 139 2.08 -15.98 7.60
C VAL A 139 0.84 -16.38 8.36
N ALA A 140 0.18 -17.42 7.88
CA ALA A 140 -0.99 -17.91 8.57
C ALA A 140 -0.57 -18.43 9.94
N ALA A 141 -1.38 -18.16 10.92
CA ALA A 141 -1.11 -18.68 12.23
C ALA A 141 -1.19 -20.18 12.16
N THR A 142 -0.16 -20.82 12.63
CA THR A 142 -0.22 -22.26 12.68
C THR A 142 -0.49 -22.62 14.07
N ASP A 143 -1.32 -23.49 14.25
CA ASP A 143 -1.63 -23.84 15.58
C ASP A 143 -1.19 -25.10 16.00
#